data_ace0463fa50142b3d4ade55d17251799
#
_entry.id   ace0463fa50142b3d4ade55d17251799
#
_cell.length_a   1.000
_cell.length_b   1.000
_cell.length_c   1.000
_cell.angle_alpha   90.00
_cell.angle_beta   90.00
_cell.angle_gamma   90.00
#
_symmetry.space_group_name_H-M   'P 1'
#
loop_
_entity.id
_entity.type
_entity.pdbx_description
1 polymer ?
#
loop_
_entity_poly.entity_id
_entity_poly.type
_entity_poly.pdbx_seq_one_letter_code
_entity_poly.pdbx_strand_id
1 'polypeptide(L)'
;MKKCLILLLMLLMCLSGCGTLSQSDEISIVLLHGWGTMEEDNQAMREIYSEFEKDNPDISLKMISMPSPENVTSKVKEMISVGKLPNLIYIGETGIDTLYSKG
;
A
#
# COMPACT_ATOMS: atom_id res chain seq x y z
N MET A 1 -26.04 -1.20 -52.28
CA MET A 1 -26.08 -0.36 -51.06
C MET A 1 -26.16 -1.17 -49.78
N LYS A 2 -27.07 -2.15 -49.65
CA LYS A 2 -27.14 -2.96 -48.41
C LYS A 2 -25.87 -3.75 -48.06
N LYS A 3 -25.15 -4.27 -49.07
CA LYS A 3 -23.89 -5.01 -48.85
C LYS A 3 -22.74 -4.12 -48.38
N CYS A 4 -22.66 -2.85 -48.85
CA CYS A 4 -21.66 -1.90 -48.39
C CYS A 4 -21.93 -1.44 -46.95
N LEU A 5 -23.19 -1.31 -46.55
CA LEU A 5 -23.57 -0.92 -45.19
C LEU A 5 -23.19 -2.01 -44.16
N ILE A 6 -23.36 -3.28 -44.53
CA ILE A 6 -22.98 -4.43 -43.68
C ILE A 6 -21.46 -4.53 -43.55
N LEU A 7 -20.72 -4.28 -44.61
CA LEU A 7 -19.23 -4.24 -44.56
C LEU A 7 -18.70 -3.10 -43.70
N LEU A 8 -19.33 -1.92 -43.78
CA LEU A 8 -19.01 -0.77 -42.92
C LEU A 8 -19.31 -1.05 -41.46
N LEU A 9 -20.43 -1.73 -41.17
CA LEU A 9 -20.79 -2.09 -39.80
C LEU A 9 -19.84 -3.14 -39.21
N MET A 10 -19.38 -4.12 -40.01
CA MET A 10 -18.35 -5.07 -39.57
C MET A 10 -16.98 -4.44 -39.32
N LEU A 11 -16.62 -3.42 -40.12
CA LEU A 11 -15.35 -2.70 -39.92
C LEU A 11 -15.35 -1.87 -38.62
N LEU A 12 -16.51 -1.31 -38.21
CA LEU A 12 -16.63 -0.59 -36.94
C LEU A 12 -16.49 -1.51 -35.71
N MET A 13 -16.86 -2.78 -35.79
CA MET A 13 -16.71 -3.75 -34.70
C MET A 13 -15.27 -4.18 -34.45
N CYS A 14 -14.38 -4.04 -35.43
CA CYS A 14 -12.96 -4.40 -35.28
C CYS A 14 -12.11 -3.32 -34.59
N LEU A 15 -12.64 -2.11 -34.39
CA LEU A 15 -11.96 -1.04 -33.67
C LEU A 15 -12.22 -1.05 -32.14
N SER A 16 -13.02 -1.98 -31.63
CA SER A 16 -13.10 -2.27 -30.20
C SER A 16 -11.83 -3.04 -29.80
N GLY A 17 -10.67 -2.44 -30.05
CA GLY A 17 -9.39 -2.93 -29.58
C GLY A 17 -9.48 -3.12 -28.08
N CYS A 18 -9.30 -4.35 -27.61
CA CYS A 18 -8.98 -4.67 -26.23
C CYS A 18 -7.85 -3.76 -25.78
N GLY A 19 -8.21 -2.67 -25.10
CA GLY A 19 -7.30 -2.03 -24.18
C GLY A 19 -7.04 -3.09 -23.11
N THR A 20 -5.95 -3.83 -23.24
CA THR A 20 -5.36 -4.50 -22.10
C THR A 20 -5.06 -3.39 -21.11
N LEU A 21 -5.94 -3.17 -20.13
CA LEU A 21 -5.60 -2.53 -18.88
C LEU A 21 -4.41 -3.37 -18.37
N SER A 22 -3.21 -2.86 -18.60
CA SER A 22 -2.03 -3.31 -17.88
C SER A 22 -2.35 -2.99 -16.43
N GLN A 23 -2.87 -3.99 -15.73
CA GLN A 23 -2.95 -3.96 -14.28
C GLN A 23 -1.50 -4.02 -13.85
N SER A 24 -0.89 -2.84 -13.66
CA SER A 24 0.35 -2.76 -12.91
C SER A 24 0.03 -3.40 -11.58
N ASP A 25 0.73 -4.48 -11.23
CA ASP A 25 0.62 -5.09 -9.91
C ASP A 25 1.12 -4.03 -8.91
N GLU A 26 0.19 -3.24 -8.37
CA GLU A 26 0.46 -2.22 -7.37
C GLU A 26 1.03 -2.92 -6.13
N ILE A 27 2.25 -2.57 -5.78
CA ILE A 27 2.93 -3.09 -4.60
C ILE A 27 2.44 -2.29 -3.39
N SER A 28 1.67 -2.92 -2.51
CA SER A 28 1.23 -2.29 -1.27
C SER A 28 2.18 -2.63 -0.13
N ILE A 29 2.80 -1.60 0.44
CA ILE A 29 3.69 -1.70 1.60
C ILE A 29 2.98 -1.12 2.82
N VAL A 30 2.86 -1.92 3.87
CA VAL A 30 2.29 -1.51 5.16
C VAL A 30 3.42 -1.22 6.13
N LEU A 31 3.50 0.02 6.62
CA LEU A 31 4.42 0.46 7.68
C LEU A 31 3.67 0.67 8.98
N LEU A 32 4.09 -0.01 10.02
CA LEU A 32 3.63 0.18 11.40
C LEU A 32 4.67 0.97 12.18
N HIS A 33 4.28 2.07 12.84
CA HIS A 33 5.18 2.92 13.59
C HIS A 33 4.56 3.48 14.87
N GLY A 34 5.40 3.87 15.83
CA GLY A 34 5.03 4.42 17.12
C GLY A 34 5.54 5.84 17.35
N TRP A 35 5.60 6.67 16.31
CA TRP A 35 6.04 8.08 16.46
C TRP A 35 5.02 8.97 17.16
N GLY A 36 3.90 8.42 17.53
CA GLY A 36 2.79 9.13 18.13
C GLY A 36 1.70 9.48 17.13
N THR A 37 0.66 10.09 17.66
CA THR A 37 -0.49 10.58 16.89
C THR A 37 -0.47 12.10 16.76
N MET A 38 0.62 12.76 17.18
CA MET A 38 0.76 14.22 17.02
C MET A 38 0.76 14.57 15.52
N GLU A 39 -0.09 15.52 15.18
CA GLU A 39 -0.35 15.88 13.77
C GLU A 39 0.91 16.40 13.07
N GLU A 40 1.75 17.15 13.80
CA GLU A 40 2.97 17.76 13.25
C GLU A 40 4.01 16.70 12.84
N ASP A 41 4.31 15.72 13.71
CA ASP A 41 5.28 14.67 13.42
C ASP A 41 4.78 13.75 12.28
N ASN A 42 3.49 13.47 12.29
CA ASN A 42 2.87 12.65 11.24
C ASN A 42 2.74 13.40 9.90
N GLN A 43 2.67 14.74 9.91
CA GLN A 43 2.59 15.51 8.68
C GLN A 43 3.90 15.44 7.90
N ALA A 44 5.05 15.68 8.55
CA ALA A 44 6.35 15.62 7.89
C ALA A 44 6.62 14.24 7.27
N MET A 45 6.26 13.17 7.98
CA MET A 45 6.40 11.80 7.47
C MET A 45 5.46 11.52 6.30
N ARG A 46 4.22 12.01 6.36
CA ARG A 46 3.27 11.89 5.24
C ARG A 46 3.75 12.61 3.99
N GLU A 47 4.37 13.78 4.14
CA GLU A 47 4.94 14.52 3.01
C GLU A 47 6.06 13.70 2.35
N ILE A 48 6.99 13.13 3.13
CA ILE A 48 8.08 12.28 2.63
C ILE A 48 7.51 11.06 1.89
N TYR A 49 6.52 10.38 2.46
CA TYR A 49 5.93 9.20 1.82
C TYR A 49 5.12 9.54 0.58
N SER A 50 4.42 10.67 0.59
CA SER A 50 3.70 11.15 -0.60
C SER A 50 4.65 11.48 -1.75
N GLU A 51 5.83 12.05 -1.44
CA GLU A 51 6.86 12.32 -2.43
C GLU A 51 7.45 11.00 -2.98
N PHE A 52 7.68 10.01 -2.10
CA PHE A 52 8.13 8.69 -2.51
C PHE A 52 7.11 7.99 -3.44
N GLU A 53 5.83 7.99 -3.10
CA GLU A 53 4.77 7.38 -3.94
C GLU A 53 4.65 8.09 -5.30
N LYS A 54 4.86 9.41 -5.33
CA LYS A 54 4.87 10.18 -6.57
C LYS A 54 6.02 9.77 -7.50
N ASP A 55 7.20 9.49 -6.93
CA ASP A 55 8.37 9.04 -7.68
C ASP A 55 8.31 7.53 -8.02
N ASN A 56 7.46 6.78 -7.32
CA ASN A 56 7.28 5.34 -7.48
C ASN A 56 5.79 4.99 -7.60
N PRO A 57 5.14 5.29 -8.72
CA PRO A 57 3.68 5.19 -8.87
C PRO A 57 3.14 3.75 -8.79
N ASP A 58 4.00 2.75 -8.86
CA ASP A 58 3.63 1.33 -8.72
C ASP A 58 3.65 0.88 -7.25
N ILE A 59 4.06 1.76 -6.32
CA ILE A 59 4.17 1.46 -4.88
C ILE A 59 3.21 2.34 -4.10
N SER A 60 2.36 1.71 -3.29
CA SER A 60 1.46 2.37 -2.35
C SER A 60 1.93 2.13 -0.91
N LEU A 61 2.08 3.18 -0.12
CA LEU A 61 2.51 3.12 1.28
C LEU A 61 1.33 3.34 2.22
N LYS A 62 1.00 2.33 3.00
CA LYS A 62 -0.03 2.41 4.04
C LYS A 62 0.61 2.52 5.41
N MET A 63 0.44 3.66 6.08
CA MET A 63 0.93 3.87 7.43
C MET A 63 -0.10 3.48 8.48
N ILE A 64 0.33 2.77 9.51
CA ILE A 64 -0.43 2.49 10.73
C ILE A 64 0.30 3.16 11.88
N SER A 65 -0.24 4.29 12.34
CA SER A 65 0.29 5.07 13.46
C SER A 65 -0.19 4.53 14.78
N MET A 66 0.73 4.32 15.72
CA MET A 66 0.43 3.98 17.10
C MET A 66 0.83 5.12 18.03
N PRO A 67 0.12 5.31 19.16
CA PRO A 67 0.38 6.40 20.10
C PRO A 67 1.79 6.36 20.73
N SER A 68 2.37 5.19 20.85
CA SER A 68 3.71 5.02 21.42
C SER A 68 4.40 3.75 20.89
N PRO A 69 5.72 3.63 21.08
CA PRO A 69 6.46 2.41 20.72
C PRO A 69 5.95 1.13 21.41
N GLU A 70 5.46 1.20 22.63
CA GLU A 70 4.91 0.06 23.37
C GLU A 70 3.63 -0.46 22.70
N ASN A 71 2.83 0.45 22.16
CA ASN A 71 1.63 0.10 21.40
C ASN A 71 1.96 -0.62 20.09
N VAL A 72 3.09 -0.28 19.46
CA VAL A 72 3.58 -1.00 18.27
C VAL A 72 3.79 -2.48 18.57
N THR A 73 4.47 -2.80 19.67
CA THR A 73 4.72 -4.19 20.08
C THR A 73 3.41 -4.96 20.29
N SER A 74 2.44 -4.35 20.94
CA SER A 74 1.12 -4.95 21.14
C SER A 74 0.37 -5.16 19.83
N LYS A 75 0.46 -4.20 18.91
CA LYS A 75 -0.16 -4.28 17.59
C LYS A 75 0.47 -5.36 16.72
N VAL A 76 1.79 -5.51 16.77
CA VAL A 76 2.49 -6.61 16.05
C VAL A 76 1.98 -7.97 16.52
N LYS A 77 1.83 -8.17 17.82
CA LYS A 77 1.29 -9.45 18.37
C LYS A 77 -0.13 -9.73 17.89
N GLU A 78 -0.98 -8.70 17.87
CA GLU A 78 -2.32 -8.81 17.29
C GLU A 78 -2.26 -9.21 15.81
N MET A 79 -1.43 -8.55 15.02
CA MET A 79 -1.30 -8.81 13.59
C MET A 79 -0.73 -10.20 13.27
N ILE A 80 0.20 -10.70 14.10
CA ILE A 80 0.69 -12.09 14.04
C ILE A 80 -0.48 -13.06 14.24
N SER A 81 -1.30 -12.82 15.26
CA SER A 81 -2.40 -13.74 15.61
C SER A 81 -3.46 -13.90 14.51
N VAL A 82 -3.60 -12.88 13.66
CA VAL A 82 -4.54 -12.90 12.52
C VAL A 82 -3.85 -13.15 11.17
N GLY A 83 -2.55 -13.43 11.16
CA GLY A 83 -1.79 -13.71 9.95
C GLY A 83 -1.61 -12.52 9.00
N LYS A 84 -1.65 -11.30 9.51
CA LYS A 84 -1.55 -10.04 8.73
C LYS A 84 -0.42 -9.17 9.24
N LEU A 85 0.81 -9.59 9.01
CA LEU A 85 1.99 -8.82 9.38
C LEU A 85 2.17 -7.58 8.48
N PRO A 86 2.67 -6.45 9.03
CA PRO A 86 3.11 -5.34 8.23
C PRO A 86 4.42 -5.70 7.49
N ASN A 87 4.71 -5.00 6.41
CA ASN A 87 5.95 -5.19 5.66
C ASN A 87 7.14 -4.53 6.35
N LEU A 88 6.89 -3.39 7.01
CA LEU A 88 7.89 -2.63 7.75
C LEU A 88 7.37 -2.29 9.15
N ILE A 89 8.24 -2.36 10.13
CA ILE A 89 7.94 -2.00 11.51
C ILE A 89 9.03 -1.05 12.01
N TYR A 90 8.62 0.15 12.43
CA TYR A 90 9.49 1.03 13.19
C TYR A 90 9.24 0.79 14.68
N ILE A 91 10.23 0.24 15.36
CA ILE A 91 10.13 -0.17 16.77
C ILE A 91 11.37 0.30 17.52
N GLY A 92 11.20 0.74 18.77
CA GLY A 92 12.32 1.07 19.65
C GLY A 92 13.06 -0.20 20.16
N GLU A 93 14.27 0.00 20.69
CA GLU A 93 15.14 -1.08 21.17
C GLU A 93 14.43 -2.07 22.11
N THR A 94 13.69 -1.54 23.09
CA THR A 94 12.93 -2.37 24.05
C THR A 94 11.84 -3.22 23.41
N GLY A 95 11.32 -2.77 22.29
CA GLY A 95 10.31 -3.48 21.52
C GLY A 95 10.89 -4.70 20.79
N ILE A 96 12.09 -4.57 20.25
CA ILE A 96 12.81 -5.66 19.57
C ILE A 96 13.04 -6.81 20.54
N ASP A 97 13.58 -6.55 21.73
CA ASP A 97 13.82 -7.55 22.76
C ASP A 97 12.53 -8.28 23.17
N THR A 98 11.43 -7.55 23.26
CA THR A 98 10.13 -8.11 23.62
C THR A 98 9.55 -9.02 22.53
N LEU A 99 9.79 -8.72 21.26
CA LEU A 99 9.36 -9.57 20.15
C LEU A 99 10.26 -10.80 20.01
N TYR A 100 11.58 -10.62 20.17
CA TYR A 100 12.54 -11.71 20.03
C TYR A 100 12.46 -12.73 21.17
N SER A 101 12.26 -12.28 22.41
CA SER A 101 12.21 -13.17 23.59
C SER A 101 10.98 -14.08 23.65
N LYS A 102 10.00 -13.86 22.79
CA LYS A 102 8.73 -14.61 22.77
C LYS A 102 8.46 -15.35 21.45
N GLY A 103 9.39 -15.31 20.53
CA GLY A 103 9.40 -16.11 19.27
C GLY A 103 10.12 -17.43 19.45
#